data_3bbbe5b23cf47720f06ac678139df3be
#
_entry.id   3bbbe5b23cf47720f06ac678139df3be
#
_cell.length_a   1.000
_cell.length_b   1.000
_cell.length_c   1.000
_cell.angle_alpha   90.00
_cell.angle_beta   90.00
_cell.angle_gamma   90.00
#
_symmetry.space_group_name_H-M   'P 1'
#
loop_
_entity.id
_entity.type
_entity.pdbx_description
1 polymer ?
#
loop_
_entity_poly.entity_id
_entity_poly.type
_entity_poly.pdbx_seq_one_letter_code
_entity_poly.pdbx_strand_id
1 'polypeptide(L)'
;MFLVISGLLVKDKSIDKNFWLGLLKRFVIPYTIWTGILTTFYQGFGHLLHDGFWVNLEVYFSNWCHSFLWFIKAYLVTYILWQSLQYFKHPGSRLLVGSIILVLINLFVQGNKPLAEIASLSLYSYTLFGVGTWVKKYINKVSIYSIVMLIICFLSCLPFATSQNNYFECSFSHMLQYGDWHIFIIRLVAGICISIALIWVGSNKQLGCFAYNHIIQGVGRRTLQIYMLQSLLVEAALNRVIRLNNDLMGIATSFAVAIVMTLLCYIIIEITMKINLCRTLLWGAK
;
A
#
# COMPACT_ATOMS: atom_id res chain seq x y z
N MET A 1 -6.10 3.32 -3.51
CA MET A 1 -6.89 2.34 -4.30
C MET A 1 -6.72 0.91 -3.82
N PHE A 2 -5.50 0.34 -3.76
CA PHE A 2 -5.28 -1.06 -3.35
C PHE A 2 -5.95 -1.43 -2.02
N LEU A 3 -5.84 -0.60 -0.98
CA LEU A 3 -6.45 -0.85 0.33
C LEU A 3 -7.98 -0.93 0.27
N VAL A 4 -8.60 -0.04 -0.50
CA VAL A 4 -10.07 -0.05 -0.68
C VAL A 4 -10.51 -1.32 -1.42
N ILE A 5 -9.79 -1.72 -2.47
CA ILE A 5 -10.05 -2.99 -3.19
C ILE A 5 -9.85 -4.19 -2.25
N SER A 6 -8.78 -4.19 -1.44
CA SER A 6 -8.53 -5.27 -0.48
C SER A 6 -9.66 -5.39 0.54
N GLY A 7 -10.17 -4.27 1.04
CA GLY A 7 -11.35 -4.24 1.91
C GLY A 7 -12.61 -4.76 1.21
N LEU A 8 -12.83 -4.40 -0.05
CA LEU A 8 -13.96 -4.87 -0.84
C LEU A 8 -13.94 -6.40 -1.04
N LEU A 9 -12.75 -6.98 -1.21
CA LEU A 9 -12.55 -8.40 -1.47
C LEU A 9 -12.39 -9.24 -0.19
N VAL A 10 -12.26 -8.60 0.97
CA VAL A 10 -12.03 -9.30 2.22
C VAL A 10 -13.20 -10.22 2.57
N LYS A 11 -12.85 -11.39 3.09
CA LYS A 11 -13.78 -12.36 3.71
C LYS A 11 -13.37 -12.54 5.16
N ASP A 12 -14.35 -12.67 6.02
CA ASP A 12 -14.10 -12.99 7.44
C ASP A 12 -13.48 -14.38 7.54
N LYS A 13 -12.44 -14.51 8.34
CA LYS A 13 -11.70 -15.74 8.59
C LYS A 13 -11.49 -15.93 10.06
N SER A 14 -11.66 -17.16 10.54
CA SER A 14 -11.25 -17.51 11.90
C SER A 14 -9.76 -17.27 12.08
N ILE A 15 -9.39 -16.72 13.24
CA ILE A 15 -7.98 -16.52 13.64
C ILE A 15 -7.49 -17.82 14.25
N ASP A 16 -7.07 -18.72 13.41
CA ASP A 16 -6.52 -20.03 13.76
C ASP A 16 -5.04 -20.16 13.33
N LYS A 17 -4.44 -21.31 13.57
CA LYS A 17 -3.07 -21.62 13.14
C LYS A 17 -2.89 -21.46 11.62
N ASN A 18 -3.91 -21.80 10.82
CA ASN A 18 -3.85 -21.71 9.36
C ASN A 18 -3.87 -20.25 8.90
N PHE A 19 -4.60 -19.38 9.62
CA PHE A 19 -4.58 -17.95 9.39
C PHE A 19 -3.16 -17.38 9.56
N TRP A 20 -2.50 -17.67 10.70
CA TRP A 20 -1.16 -17.18 10.99
C TRP A 20 -0.11 -17.74 10.02
N LEU A 21 -0.16 -19.03 9.73
CA LEU A 21 0.71 -19.64 8.72
C LEU A 21 0.49 -19.04 7.32
N GLY A 22 -0.74 -18.69 7.00
CA GLY A 22 -1.09 -18.00 5.76
C GLY A 22 -0.48 -16.60 5.68
N LEU A 23 -0.55 -15.82 6.76
CA LEU A 23 0.08 -14.51 6.85
C LEU A 23 1.60 -14.59 6.78
N LEU A 24 2.20 -15.51 7.54
CA LEU A 24 3.64 -15.73 7.55
C LEU A 24 4.16 -16.01 6.13
N LYS A 25 3.57 -16.96 5.43
CA LYS A 25 4.01 -17.37 4.09
C LYS A 25 3.77 -16.30 3.02
N ARG A 26 2.65 -15.57 3.09
CA ARG A 26 2.26 -14.64 2.02
C ARG A 26 2.83 -13.24 2.18
N PHE A 27 3.12 -12.81 3.41
CA PHE A 27 3.52 -11.45 3.69
C PHE A 27 4.84 -11.37 4.44
N VAL A 28 4.99 -12.07 5.57
CA VAL A 28 6.15 -11.90 6.45
C VAL A 28 7.43 -12.43 5.79
N ILE A 29 7.40 -13.64 5.23
CA ILE A 29 8.58 -14.22 4.56
C ILE A 29 9.00 -13.39 3.35
N PRO A 30 8.12 -13.07 2.38
CA PRO A 30 8.50 -12.20 1.28
C PRO A 30 9.00 -10.84 1.72
N TYR A 31 8.32 -10.21 2.69
CA TYR A 31 8.72 -8.93 3.25
C TYR A 31 10.15 -8.96 3.80
N THR A 32 10.46 -9.99 4.60
CA THR A 32 11.78 -10.18 5.21
C THR A 32 12.87 -10.33 4.15
N ILE A 33 12.62 -11.15 3.13
CA ILE A 33 13.57 -11.38 2.04
C ILE A 33 13.76 -10.10 1.19
N TRP A 34 12.66 -9.42 0.83
CA TRP A 34 12.74 -8.18 0.07
C TRP A 34 13.43 -7.05 0.83
N THR A 35 13.23 -6.97 2.15
CA THR A 35 13.98 -6.02 2.98
C THR A 35 15.47 -6.32 2.93
N GLY A 36 15.87 -7.59 2.97
CA GLY A 36 17.27 -7.99 2.82
C GLY A 36 17.85 -7.57 1.45
N ILE A 37 17.12 -7.86 0.37
CA ILE A 37 17.52 -7.46 -1.00
C ILE A 37 17.67 -5.94 -1.10
N LEU A 38 16.69 -5.17 -0.63
CA LEU A 38 16.71 -3.72 -0.67
C LEU A 38 17.85 -3.15 0.18
N THR A 39 18.06 -3.67 1.40
CA THR A 39 19.17 -3.26 2.27
C THR A 39 20.52 -3.46 1.57
N THR A 40 20.74 -4.65 1.00
CA THR A 40 21.94 -4.97 0.23
C THR A 40 22.15 -4.01 -0.94
N PHE A 41 21.07 -3.69 -1.65
CA PHE A 41 21.14 -2.81 -2.82
C PHE A 41 21.42 -1.35 -2.44
N TYR A 42 20.84 -0.86 -1.36
CA TYR A 42 21.02 0.52 -0.91
C TYR A 42 22.38 0.76 -0.27
N GLN A 43 22.88 -0.19 0.53
CA GLN A 43 24.22 -0.09 1.14
C GLN A 43 25.35 -0.37 0.16
N GLY A 44 25.08 -1.14 -0.89
CA GLY A 44 26.06 -1.66 -1.80
C GLY A 44 26.81 -2.88 -1.25
N PHE A 45 27.22 -3.75 -2.14
CA PHE A 45 27.93 -4.99 -1.79
C PHE A 45 29.27 -4.73 -1.06
N GLY A 46 29.92 -3.58 -1.32
CA GLY A 46 31.16 -3.22 -0.67
C GLY A 46 31.04 -3.12 0.85
N HIS A 47 30.02 -2.44 1.34
CA HIS A 47 29.77 -2.31 2.78
C HIS A 47 29.46 -3.66 3.44
N LEU A 48 28.67 -4.51 2.79
CA LEU A 48 28.35 -5.85 3.30
C LEU A 48 29.59 -6.74 3.49
N LEU A 49 30.60 -6.56 2.66
CA LEU A 49 31.84 -7.34 2.73
C LEU A 49 32.84 -6.76 3.73
N HIS A 50 32.82 -5.45 3.94
CA HIS A 50 33.76 -4.76 4.85
C HIS A 50 33.24 -4.61 6.27
N ASP A 51 31.91 -4.46 6.43
CA ASP A 51 31.29 -4.32 7.73
C ASP A 51 31.14 -5.70 8.40
N GLY A 52 31.36 -5.75 9.70
CA GLY A 52 31.20 -6.99 10.45
C GLY A 52 29.76 -7.52 10.45
N PHE A 53 29.60 -8.82 10.65
CA PHE A 53 28.29 -9.50 10.65
C PHE A 53 27.26 -8.80 11.54
N TRP A 54 27.65 -8.38 12.75
CA TRP A 54 26.75 -7.73 13.70
C TRP A 54 26.27 -6.36 13.22
N VAL A 55 27.13 -5.57 12.58
CA VAL A 55 26.77 -4.27 12.00
C VAL A 55 25.75 -4.47 10.87
N ASN A 56 26.02 -5.42 9.98
CA ASN A 56 25.08 -5.74 8.90
C ASN A 56 23.73 -6.23 9.42
N LEU A 57 23.72 -7.00 10.50
CA LEU A 57 22.50 -7.48 11.12
C LEU A 57 21.71 -6.35 11.78
N GLU A 58 22.36 -5.42 12.46
CA GLU A 58 21.74 -4.25 13.06
C GLU A 58 21.09 -3.36 11.99
N VAL A 59 21.82 -3.08 10.91
CA VAL A 59 21.30 -2.31 9.79
C VAL A 59 20.13 -3.00 9.11
N TYR A 60 20.19 -4.32 8.95
CA TYR A 60 19.09 -5.11 8.41
C TYR A 60 17.84 -4.98 9.29
N PHE A 61 17.96 -5.12 10.61
CA PHE A 61 16.84 -4.97 11.53
C PHE A 61 16.31 -3.53 11.58
N SER A 62 17.20 -2.53 11.54
CA SER A 62 16.80 -1.14 11.42
C SER A 62 15.98 -0.92 10.16
N ASN A 63 16.45 -1.39 9.01
CA ASN A 63 15.72 -1.30 7.74
C ASN A 63 14.44 -2.14 7.74
N TRP A 64 14.40 -3.26 8.44
CA TRP A 64 13.19 -4.06 8.61
C TRP A 64 12.11 -3.26 9.36
N CYS A 65 12.47 -2.45 10.34
CA CYS A 65 11.55 -1.57 11.05
C CYS A 65 11.17 -0.33 10.24
N HIS A 66 12.13 0.30 9.53
CA HIS A 66 11.96 1.56 8.80
C HIS A 66 11.82 1.40 7.28
N SER A 67 11.60 0.19 6.77
CA SER A 67 11.77 -0.13 5.37
C SER A 67 10.84 0.62 4.43
N PHE A 68 11.32 0.75 3.21
CA PHE A 68 10.61 1.23 2.02
C PHE A 68 9.29 0.49 1.74
N LEU A 69 9.13 -0.72 2.26
CA LEU A 69 7.93 -1.54 2.13
C LEU A 69 6.89 -1.25 3.25
N TRP A 70 6.79 0.01 3.68
CA TRP A 70 5.88 0.46 4.73
C TRP A 70 4.44 -0.01 4.54
N PHE A 71 4.00 -0.04 3.28
CA PHE A 71 2.65 -0.42 2.91
C PHE A 71 2.30 -1.85 3.35
N ILE A 72 3.23 -2.80 3.25
CA ILE A 72 3.00 -4.20 3.65
C ILE A 72 2.80 -4.29 5.15
N LYS A 73 3.60 -3.56 5.95
CA LYS A 73 3.45 -3.49 7.40
C LYS A 73 2.08 -2.91 7.79
N ALA A 74 1.76 -1.75 7.24
CA ALA A 74 0.48 -1.09 7.49
C ALA A 74 -0.71 -1.96 7.06
N TYR A 75 -0.59 -2.67 5.93
CA TYR A 75 -1.60 -3.63 5.48
C TYR A 75 -1.74 -4.82 6.42
N LEU A 76 -0.63 -5.40 6.90
CA LEU A 76 -0.66 -6.50 7.86
C LEU A 76 -1.37 -6.12 9.15
N VAL A 77 -1.00 -4.98 9.75
CA VAL A 77 -1.66 -4.46 10.96
C VAL A 77 -3.14 -4.25 10.71
N THR A 78 -3.47 -3.59 9.59
CA THR A 78 -4.86 -3.36 9.16
C THR A 78 -5.64 -4.67 9.04
N TYR A 79 -5.09 -5.66 8.35
CA TYR A 79 -5.76 -6.92 8.08
C TYR A 79 -5.95 -7.74 9.36
N ILE A 80 -4.93 -7.82 10.22
CA ILE A 80 -5.02 -8.52 11.51
C ILE A 80 -6.07 -7.85 12.39
N LEU A 81 -6.01 -6.53 12.55
CA LEU A 81 -6.97 -5.78 13.37
C LEU A 81 -8.40 -5.95 12.84
N TRP A 82 -8.60 -5.88 11.52
CA TRP A 82 -9.90 -6.09 10.91
C TRP A 82 -10.48 -7.47 11.21
N GLN A 83 -9.64 -8.52 11.12
CA GLN A 83 -10.06 -9.89 11.42
C GLN A 83 -10.29 -10.10 12.93
N SER A 84 -9.50 -9.46 13.79
CA SER A 84 -9.69 -9.53 15.26
C SER A 84 -11.02 -8.92 15.70
N LEU A 85 -11.51 -7.94 14.96
CA LEU A 85 -12.78 -7.27 15.24
C LEU A 85 -14.00 -7.93 14.57
N GLN A 86 -13.87 -9.16 14.07
CA GLN A 86 -14.99 -9.87 13.42
C GLN A 86 -16.23 -10.08 14.29
N TYR A 87 -16.09 -9.97 15.61
CA TYR A 87 -17.22 -9.96 16.54
C TYR A 87 -18.23 -8.87 16.22
N PHE A 88 -17.76 -7.70 15.77
CA PHE A 88 -18.62 -6.63 15.29
C PHE A 88 -19.08 -6.94 13.86
N LYS A 89 -20.32 -7.44 13.71
CA LYS A 89 -20.87 -7.83 12.39
C LYS A 89 -21.06 -6.65 11.45
N HIS A 90 -21.25 -5.44 11.98
CA HIS A 90 -21.46 -4.24 11.17
C HIS A 90 -20.09 -3.61 10.77
N PRO A 91 -19.83 -3.40 9.47
CA PRO A 91 -18.53 -2.87 9.03
C PRO A 91 -18.22 -1.46 9.56
N GLY A 92 -19.25 -0.62 9.75
CA GLY A 92 -19.08 0.70 10.36
C GLY A 92 -18.61 0.64 11.81
N SER A 93 -19.12 -0.31 12.60
CA SER A 93 -18.67 -0.51 14.00
C SER A 93 -17.24 -1.02 14.04
N ARG A 94 -16.85 -1.94 13.16
CA ARG A 94 -15.44 -2.39 13.01
C ARG A 94 -14.53 -1.23 12.68
N LEU A 95 -14.94 -0.39 11.71
CA LEU A 95 -14.16 0.77 11.28
C LEU A 95 -13.95 1.73 12.46
N LEU A 96 -15.01 2.07 13.18
CA LEU A 96 -14.96 3.00 14.30
C LEU A 96 -14.08 2.46 15.44
N VAL A 97 -14.34 1.24 15.91
CA VAL A 97 -13.59 0.63 17.03
C VAL A 97 -12.12 0.46 16.67
N GLY A 98 -11.81 -0.05 15.46
CA GLY A 98 -10.43 -0.22 15.03
C GLY A 98 -9.69 1.10 14.84
N SER A 99 -10.37 2.15 14.36
CA SER A 99 -9.78 3.49 14.28
C SER A 99 -9.46 4.07 15.67
N ILE A 100 -10.37 3.89 16.64
CA ILE A 100 -10.13 4.31 18.04
C ILE A 100 -8.91 3.57 18.61
N ILE A 101 -8.84 2.24 18.44
CA ILE A 101 -7.70 1.44 18.89
C ILE A 101 -6.39 1.95 18.28
N LEU A 102 -6.37 2.22 16.96
CA LEU A 102 -5.17 2.74 16.29
C LEU A 102 -4.80 4.16 16.73
N VAL A 103 -5.78 5.02 16.99
CA VAL A 103 -5.52 6.34 17.58
C VAL A 103 -4.89 6.22 18.96
N LEU A 104 -5.44 5.39 19.84
CA LEU A 104 -4.89 5.14 21.16
C LEU A 104 -3.47 4.57 21.08
N ILE A 105 -3.23 3.57 20.23
CA ILE A 105 -1.88 3.03 20.00
C ILE A 105 -0.94 4.14 19.57
N ASN A 106 -1.33 5.00 18.62
CA ASN A 106 -0.51 6.12 18.17
C ASN A 106 -0.14 7.08 19.31
N LEU A 107 -1.07 7.38 20.21
CA LEU A 107 -0.81 8.23 21.36
C LEU A 107 0.21 7.60 22.34
N PHE A 108 0.13 6.28 22.56
CA PHE A 108 1.05 5.58 23.46
C PHE A 108 2.45 5.37 22.88
N VAL A 109 2.57 5.28 21.54
CA VAL A 109 3.83 4.87 20.89
C VAL A 109 4.66 6.07 20.40
N GLN A 110 4.22 7.31 20.64
CA GLN A 110 4.91 8.55 20.17
C GLN A 110 6.40 8.62 20.54
N GLY A 111 6.81 8.03 21.66
CA GLY A 111 8.22 7.98 22.07
C GLY A 111 9.09 7.01 21.29
N ASN A 112 8.50 6.08 20.53
CA ASN A 112 9.21 5.06 19.76
C ASN A 112 9.00 5.29 18.27
N LYS A 113 9.94 5.97 17.63
CA LYS A 113 9.83 6.37 16.21
C LYS A 113 9.39 5.26 15.25
N PRO A 114 10.00 4.05 15.22
CA PRO A 114 9.59 2.98 14.29
C PRO A 114 8.16 2.52 14.50
N LEU A 115 7.74 2.34 15.76
CA LEU A 115 6.40 1.88 16.08
C LEU A 115 5.36 2.97 15.80
N ALA A 116 5.68 4.25 16.09
CA ALA A 116 4.82 5.38 15.81
C ALA A 116 4.56 5.53 14.30
N GLU A 117 5.56 5.32 13.46
CA GLU A 117 5.41 5.36 12.00
C GLU A 117 4.48 4.24 11.51
N ILE A 118 4.71 2.99 11.94
CA ILE A 118 3.86 1.86 11.56
C ILE A 118 2.41 2.08 12.01
N ALA A 119 2.22 2.51 13.26
CA ALA A 119 0.89 2.73 13.81
C ALA A 119 0.13 3.85 13.07
N SER A 120 0.83 4.94 12.74
CA SER A 120 0.23 6.09 12.06
C SER A 120 -0.16 5.79 10.61
N LEU A 121 0.68 5.08 9.88
CA LEU A 121 0.37 4.61 8.54
C LEU A 121 -0.73 3.54 8.54
N SER A 122 -0.82 2.76 9.62
CA SER A 122 -1.88 1.76 9.79
C SER A 122 -3.24 2.40 9.98
N LEU A 123 -3.35 3.56 10.64
CA LEU A 123 -4.63 4.28 10.77
C LEU A 123 -5.17 4.71 9.40
N TYR A 124 -4.32 5.29 8.55
CA TYR A 124 -4.69 5.66 7.19
C TYR A 124 -5.12 4.43 6.37
N SER A 125 -4.32 3.37 6.44
CA SER A 125 -4.57 2.12 5.73
C SER A 125 -5.86 1.45 6.19
N TYR A 126 -6.13 1.43 7.50
CA TYR A 126 -7.31 0.85 8.10
C TYR A 126 -8.59 1.57 7.69
N THR A 127 -8.54 2.89 7.65
CA THR A 127 -9.68 3.70 7.21
C THR A 127 -10.04 3.42 5.76
N LEU A 128 -9.06 3.41 4.85
CA LEU A 128 -9.28 3.07 3.44
C LEU A 128 -9.79 1.63 3.26
N PHE A 129 -9.25 0.69 4.02
CA PHE A 129 -9.67 -0.71 3.97
C PHE A 129 -11.12 -0.87 4.46
N GLY A 130 -11.47 -0.22 5.57
CA GLY A 130 -12.83 -0.23 6.11
C GLY A 130 -13.86 0.39 5.16
N VAL A 131 -13.50 1.50 4.50
CA VAL A 131 -14.33 2.09 3.42
C VAL A 131 -14.57 1.06 2.32
N GLY A 132 -13.55 0.28 1.91
CA GLY A 132 -13.71 -0.77 0.92
C GLY A 132 -14.78 -1.80 1.29
N THR A 133 -14.81 -2.24 2.55
CA THR A 133 -15.85 -3.18 3.03
C THR A 133 -17.25 -2.57 3.02
N TRP A 134 -17.34 -1.28 3.30
CA TRP A 134 -18.60 -0.54 3.29
C TRP A 134 -19.10 -0.33 1.84
N VAL A 135 -18.20 0.07 0.93
CA VAL A 135 -18.50 0.27 -0.50
C VAL A 135 -19.05 -1.00 -1.14
N LYS A 136 -18.54 -2.18 -0.77
CA LYS A 136 -19.06 -3.48 -1.24
C LYS A 136 -20.57 -3.59 -1.19
N LYS A 137 -21.18 -3.03 -0.15
CA LYS A 137 -22.64 -3.08 0.06
C LYS A 137 -23.41 -2.13 -0.85
N TYR A 138 -22.79 -1.02 -1.26
CA TYR A 138 -23.48 0.10 -1.90
C TYR A 138 -23.06 0.39 -3.33
N ILE A 139 -21.97 -0.20 -3.82
CA ILE A 139 -21.38 0.13 -5.13
C ILE A 139 -22.39 -0.01 -6.29
N ASN A 140 -23.25 -1.01 -6.24
CA ASN A 140 -24.25 -1.26 -7.28
C ASN A 140 -25.43 -0.26 -7.24
N LYS A 141 -25.53 0.56 -6.17
CA LYS A 141 -26.56 1.58 -6.00
C LYS A 141 -26.05 2.99 -6.32
N VAL A 142 -24.76 3.12 -6.61
CA VAL A 142 -24.12 4.41 -6.90
C VAL A 142 -24.53 4.86 -8.29
N SER A 143 -25.08 6.07 -8.39
CA SER A 143 -25.47 6.69 -9.67
C SER A 143 -24.28 7.31 -10.39
N ILE A 144 -24.40 7.53 -11.69
CA ILE A 144 -23.38 8.23 -12.49
C ILE A 144 -23.13 9.65 -11.95
N TYR A 145 -24.17 10.33 -11.48
CA TYR A 145 -24.05 11.68 -10.88
C TYR A 145 -23.16 11.66 -9.64
N SER A 146 -23.33 10.63 -8.78
CA SER A 146 -22.48 10.46 -7.59
C SER A 146 -21.02 10.25 -7.99
N ILE A 147 -20.74 9.53 -9.07
CA ILE A 147 -19.37 9.32 -9.56
C ILE A 147 -18.78 10.62 -10.09
N VAL A 148 -19.55 11.39 -10.85
CA VAL A 148 -19.10 12.70 -11.33
C VAL A 148 -18.74 13.60 -10.14
N MET A 149 -19.57 13.65 -9.11
CA MET A 149 -19.30 14.41 -7.89
C MET A 149 -18.02 13.93 -7.16
N LEU A 150 -17.80 12.60 -7.08
CA LEU A 150 -16.57 12.05 -6.51
C LEU A 150 -15.32 12.44 -7.33
N ILE A 151 -15.41 12.44 -8.65
CA ILE A 151 -14.32 12.89 -9.52
C ILE A 151 -14.06 14.39 -9.34
N ILE A 152 -15.10 15.22 -9.29
CA ILE A 152 -14.96 16.66 -9.02
C ILE A 152 -14.30 16.88 -7.65
N CYS A 153 -14.75 16.16 -6.61
CA CYS A 153 -14.15 16.23 -5.29
C CYS A 153 -12.67 15.84 -5.31
N PHE A 154 -12.31 14.76 -6.01
CA PHE A 154 -10.92 14.36 -6.20
C PHE A 154 -10.10 15.45 -6.89
N LEU A 155 -10.59 16.00 -8.02
CA LEU A 155 -9.92 17.08 -8.76
C LEU A 155 -9.74 18.33 -7.91
N SER A 156 -10.72 18.66 -7.06
CA SER A 156 -10.62 19.79 -6.11
C SER A 156 -9.56 19.58 -5.03
N CYS A 157 -9.20 18.33 -4.73
CA CYS A 157 -8.11 18.01 -3.80
C CYS A 157 -6.71 18.13 -4.43
N LEU A 158 -6.58 18.06 -5.77
CA LEU A 158 -5.28 18.07 -6.45
C LEU A 158 -4.42 19.32 -6.21
N PRO A 159 -4.97 20.56 -6.15
CA PRO A 159 -4.17 21.75 -5.88
C PRO A 159 -3.43 21.72 -4.54
N PHE A 160 -3.93 20.93 -3.59
CA PHE A 160 -3.30 20.74 -2.27
C PHE A 160 -2.24 19.64 -2.26
N ALA A 161 -2.10 18.88 -3.35
CA ALA A 161 -1.06 17.89 -3.52
C ALA A 161 0.22 18.57 -4.04
N THR A 162 0.92 19.30 -3.18
CA THR A 162 2.16 19.99 -3.54
C THR A 162 3.36 19.04 -3.48
N SER A 163 4.43 19.38 -4.21
CA SER A 163 5.69 18.63 -4.20
C SER A 163 6.41 18.63 -2.83
N GLN A 164 6.06 19.58 -1.96
CA GLN A 164 6.56 19.66 -0.58
C GLN A 164 5.86 18.67 0.35
N ASN A 165 4.68 18.18 -0.02
CA ASN A 165 3.91 17.25 0.78
C ASN A 165 4.45 15.84 0.55
N ASN A 166 5.49 15.49 1.28
CA ASN A 166 6.05 14.15 1.31
C ASN A 166 5.00 13.13 1.77
N TYR A 167 5.13 11.90 1.31
CA TYR A 167 4.26 10.82 1.64
C TYR A 167 4.17 10.43 3.14
N PHE A 168 5.14 10.88 3.93
CA PHE A 168 5.11 10.84 5.40
C PHE A 168 3.97 11.65 6.01
N GLU A 169 3.43 12.62 5.31
CA GLU A 169 2.32 13.46 5.78
C GLU A 169 0.97 12.71 5.82
N CYS A 170 0.91 11.48 5.32
CA CYS A 170 -0.20 10.57 5.58
C CYS A 170 -0.09 9.92 6.97
N SER A 171 0.95 10.23 7.75
CA SER A 171 1.12 9.65 9.06
C SER A 171 0.43 10.49 10.13
N PHE A 172 -0.29 9.81 11.03
CA PHE A 172 -0.98 10.46 12.14
C PHE A 172 0.00 11.13 13.13
N SER A 173 1.17 10.55 13.31
CA SER A 173 2.22 11.12 14.17
C SER A 173 2.77 12.44 13.61
N HIS A 174 2.99 12.53 12.30
CA HIS A 174 3.39 13.77 11.66
C HIS A 174 2.33 14.85 11.81
N MET A 175 1.08 14.49 11.61
CA MET A 175 -0.07 15.37 11.79
C MET A 175 -0.18 15.92 13.20
N LEU A 176 0.06 15.10 14.23
CA LEU A 176 0.08 15.53 15.62
C LEU A 176 1.25 16.47 15.92
N GLN A 177 2.41 16.22 15.29
CA GLN A 177 3.63 17.00 15.53
C GLN A 177 3.59 18.38 14.85
N TYR A 178 3.06 18.45 13.62
CA TYR A 178 3.12 19.67 12.79
C TYR A 178 1.77 20.36 12.60
N GLY A 179 0.67 19.77 13.08
CA GLY A 179 -0.67 20.36 12.98
C GLY A 179 -1.31 20.27 11.59
N ASP A 180 -0.76 19.48 10.66
CA ASP A 180 -1.17 19.40 9.26
C ASP A 180 -2.40 18.49 9.03
N TRP A 181 -3.42 18.61 9.88
CA TRP A 181 -4.66 17.82 9.82
C TRP A 181 -5.36 17.93 8.48
N HIS A 182 -5.34 19.11 7.89
CA HIS A 182 -5.99 19.37 6.61
C HIS A 182 -5.39 18.51 5.48
N ILE A 183 -4.06 18.33 5.45
CA ILE A 183 -3.37 17.53 4.43
C ILE A 183 -3.76 16.05 4.55
N PHE A 184 -3.77 15.51 5.79
CA PHE A 184 -4.20 14.14 6.04
C PHE A 184 -5.64 13.90 5.57
N ILE A 185 -6.57 14.79 5.93
CA ILE A 185 -7.98 14.68 5.55
C ILE A 185 -8.14 14.79 4.04
N ILE A 186 -7.50 15.75 3.39
CA ILE A 186 -7.58 15.95 1.93
C ILE A 186 -7.07 14.70 1.21
N ARG A 187 -5.95 14.12 1.63
CA ARG A 187 -5.42 12.88 1.03
C ARG A 187 -6.33 11.68 1.26
N LEU A 188 -6.90 11.57 2.44
CA LEU A 188 -7.86 10.51 2.76
C LEU A 188 -9.10 10.63 1.87
N VAL A 189 -9.67 11.83 1.76
CA VAL A 189 -10.84 12.11 0.92
C VAL A 189 -10.53 11.84 -0.56
N ALA A 190 -9.42 12.37 -1.06
CA ALA A 190 -8.99 12.14 -2.43
C ALA A 190 -8.80 10.64 -2.73
N GLY A 191 -8.14 9.91 -1.81
CA GLY A 191 -7.93 8.47 -1.93
C GLY A 191 -9.24 7.67 -1.95
N ILE A 192 -10.22 8.05 -1.14
CA ILE A 192 -11.56 7.44 -1.11
C ILE A 192 -12.30 7.74 -2.43
N CYS A 193 -12.38 9.01 -2.82
CA CYS A 193 -13.13 9.44 -3.99
C CYS A 193 -12.66 8.76 -5.28
N ILE A 194 -11.36 8.81 -5.55
CA ILE A 194 -10.80 8.19 -6.76
C ILE A 194 -10.92 6.66 -6.72
N SER A 195 -10.76 6.04 -5.53
CA SER A 195 -10.89 4.58 -5.41
C SER A 195 -12.31 4.10 -5.70
N ILE A 196 -13.32 4.78 -5.18
CA ILE A 196 -14.73 4.44 -5.44
C ILE A 196 -15.06 4.64 -6.91
N ALA A 197 -14.63 5.76 -7.51
CA ALA A 197 -14.86 6.04 -8.92
C ALA A 197 -14.25 4.96 -9.82
N LEU A 198 -13.01 4.57 -9.59
CA LEU A 198 -12.34 3.52 -10.37
C LEU A 198 -12.95 2.13 -10.17
N ILE A 199 -13.38 1.80 -8.95
CA ILE A 199 -14.07 0.53 -8.68
C ILE A 199 -15.41 0.50 -9.43
N TRP A 200 -16.15 1.60 -9.40
CA TRP A 200 -17.43 1.69 -10.10
C TRP A 200 -17.25 1.56 -11.62
N VAL A 201 -16.27 2.28 -12.22
CA VAL A 201 -15.93 2.15 -13.65
C VAL A 201 -15.58 0.70 -13.99
N GLY A 202 -14.74 0.05 -13.18
CA GLY A 202 -14.36 -1.36 -13.39
C GLY A 202 -15.50 -2.36 -13.20
N SER A 203 -16.51 -2.03 -12.40
CA SER A 203 -17.69 -2.88 -12.18
C SER A 203 -18.79 -2.68 -13.22
N ASN A 204 -18.77 -1.56 -13.94
CA ASN A 204 -19.76 -1.25 -14.97
C ASN A 204 -19.43 -2.02 -16.27
N LYS A 205 -20.37 -2.87 -16.72
CA LYS A 205 -20.18 -3.72 -17.91
C LYS A 205 -19.94 -2.92 -19.19
N GLN A 206 -20.50 -1.71 -19.32
CA GLN A 206 -20.37 -0.88 -20.51
C GLN A 206 -19.01 -0.15 -20.56
N LEU A 207 -18.50 0.29 -19.41
CA LEU A 207 -17.24 1.02 -19.29
C LEU A 207 -16.05 0.10 -18.97
N GLY A 208 -16.32 -1.08 -18.47
CA GLY A 208 -15.33 -2.03 -17.96
C GLY A 208 -14.69 -2.93 -19.03
N CYS A 209 -14.81 -2.61 -20.33
CA CYS A 209 -14.19 -3.42 -21.39
C CYS A 209 -12.68 -3.62 -21.17
N PHE A 210 -11.99 -2.63 -20.61
CA PHE A 210 -10.59 -2.73 -20.22
C PHE A 210 -10.35 -3.71 -19.07
N ALA A 211 -11.33 -3.89 -18.16
CA ALA A 211 -11.20 -4.80 -17.02
C ALA A 211 -11.18 -6.28 -17.45
N TYR A 212 -11.65 -6.61 -18.65
CA TYR A 212 -11.60 -7.96 -19.21
C TYR A 212 -10.30 -8.27 -19.95
N ASN A 213 -9.41 -7.29 -20.11
CA ASN A 213 -8.11 -7.53 -20.72
C ASN A 213 -7.23 -8.39 -19.81
N HIS A 214 -6.69 -9.49 -20.35
CA HIS A 214 -5.87 -10.45 -19.61
C HIS A 214 -4.63 -9.81 -18.97
N ILE A 215 -4.02 -8.83 -19.63
CA ILE A 215 -2.85 -8.11 -19.10
C ILE A 215 -3.25 -7.30 -17.88
N ILE A 216 -4.34 -6.52 -17.97
CA ILE A 216 -4.82 -5.69 -16.86
C ILE A 216 -5.23 -6.56 -15.67
N GLN A 217 -5.91 -7.67 -15.91
CA GLN A 217 -6.23 -8.63 -14.85
C GLN A 217 -4.97 -9.28 -14.26
N GLY A 218 -3.98 -9.60 -15.09
CA GLY A 218 -2.68 -10.13 -14.66
C GLY A 218 -1.97 -9.15 -13.75
N VAL A 219 -1.81 -7.90 -14.17
CA VAL A 219 -1.24 -6.81 -13.37
C VAL A 219 -2.00 -6.65 -12.06
N GLY A 220 -3.34 -6.65 -12.10
CA GLY A 220 -4.18 -6.53 -10.90
C GLY A 220 -3.95 -7.66 -9.90
N ARG A 221 -3.81 -8.90 -10.36
CA ARG A 221 -3.51 -10.07 -9.49
C ARG A 221 -2.10 -10.01 -8.89
N ARG A 222 -1.17 -9.30 -9.53
CA ARG A 222 0.24 -9.19 -9.13
C ARG A 222 0.57 -7.85 -8.43
N THR A 223 -0.42 -7.05 -8.10
CA THR A 223 -0.20 -5.69 -7.57
C THR A 223 0.75 -5.64 -6.37
N LEU A 224 0.65 -6.60 -5.43
CA LEU A 224 1.53 -6.65 -4.27
C LEU A 224 2.98 -6.97 -4.67
N GLN A 225 3.16 -7.92 -5.57
CA GLN A 225 4.48 -8.29 -6.09
C GLN A 225 5.10 -7.14 -6.89
N ILE A 226 4.29 -6.47 -7.72
CA ILE A 226 4.70 -5.29 -8.47
C ILE A 226 5.18 -4.20 -7.50
N TYR A 227 4.44 -3.95 -6.42
CA TYR A 227 4.84 -2.97 -5.40
C TYR A 227 6.21 -3.30 -4.79
N MET A 228 6.46 -4.56 -4.43
CA MET A 228 7.76 -4.97 -3.87
C MET A 228 8.90 -4.76 -4.87
N LEU A 229 8.70 -5.17 -6.12
CA LEU A 229 9.72 -5.05 -7.16
C LEU A 229 9.91 -3.60 -7.62
N GLN A 230 8.84 -2.81 -7.65
CA GLN A 230 8.89 -1.39 -7.99
C GLN A 230 9.78 -0.61 -7.01
N SER A 231 9.73 -0.92 -5.71
CA SER A 231 10.61 -0.27 -4.74
C SER A 231 12.09 -0.46 -5.08
N LEU A 232 12.48 -1.63 -5.60
CA LEU A 232 13.84 -1.85 -6.07
C LEU A 232 14.13 -1.10 -7.38
N LEU A 233 13.27 -1.23 -8.38
CA LEU A 233 13.55 -0.73 -9.72
C LEU A 233 13.37 0.79 -9.82
N VAL A 234 12.35 1.35 -9.20
CA VAL A 234 12.05 2.79 -9.28
C VAL A 234 12.82 3.56 -8.22
N GLU A 235 12.65 3.20 -6.96
CA GLU A 235 13.23 3.98 -5.86
C GLU A 235 14.76 3.81 -5.78
N ALA A 236 15.26 2.61 -5.98
CA ALA A 236 16.68 2.34 -5.83
C ALA A 236 17.49 2.57 -7.12
N ALA A 237 16.94 2.33 -8.30
CA ALA A 237 17.66 2.45 -9.56
C ALA A 237 17.24 3.67 -10.38
N LEU A 238 15.95 3.82 -10.67
CA LEU A 238 15.46 4.83 -11.62
C LEU A 238 15.65 6.26 -11.10
N ASN A 239 15.38 6.51 -9.81
CA ASN A 239 15.53 7.84 -9.19
C ASN A 239 16.98 8.36 -9.22
N ARG A 240 17.95 7.47 -9.40
CA ARG A 240 19.38 7.86 -9.55
C ARG A 240 19.71 8.33 -10.96
N VAL A 241 18.94 7.92 -11.95
CA VAL A 241 19.23 8.13 -13.39
C VAL A 241 18.31 9.19 -13.99
N ILE A 242 17.07 9.24 -13.59
CA ILE A 242 16.05 10.13 -14.19
C ILE A 242 15.65 11.20 -13.19
N ARG A 243 15.87 12.46 -13.54
CA ARG A 243 15.29 13.62 -12.86
C ARG A 243 14.14 14.14 -13.72
N LEU A 244 12.94 14.13 -13.18
CA LEU A 244 11.73 14.61 -13.84
C LEU A 244 11.46 16.06 -13.40
N ASN A 245 11.14 16.92 -14.35
CA ASN A 245 10.73 18.30 -14.07
C ASN A 245 9.28 18.35 -13.58
N ASN A 246 8.94 19.38 -12.80
CA ASN A 246 7.58 19.59 -12.29
C ASN A 246 6.71 20.39 -13.30
N ASP A 247 6.86 20.12 -14.59
CA ASP A 247 6.07 20.69 -15.68
C ASP A 247 5.09 19.65 -16.25
N LEU A 248 4.24 20.09 -17.17
CA LEU A 248 3.27 19.20 -17.83
C LEU A 248 3.95 18.04 -18.56
N MET A 249 5.11 18.30 -19.16
CA MET A 249 5.91 17.29 -19.87
C MET A 249 6.49 16.27 -18.87
N GLY A 250 6.96 16.73 -17.72
CA GLY A 250 7.44 15.86 -16.64
C GLY A 250 6.33 14.98 -16.08
N ILE A 251 5.11 15.49 -15.93
CA ILE A 251 3.94 14.70 -15.51
C ILE A 251 3.62 13.62 -16.56
N ALA A 252 3.56 13.98 -17.84
CA ALA A 252 3.31 13.03 -18.92
C ALA A 252 4.39 11.95 -19.00
N THR A 253 5.66 12.35 -18.86
CA THR A 253 6.81 11.44 -18.85
C THR A 253 6.75 10.50 -17.65
N SER A 254 6.41 11.02 -16.46
CA SER A 254 6.24 10.20 -15.23
C SER A 254 5.17 9.13 -15.42
N PHE A 255 4.06 9.51 -16.06
CA PHE A 255 2.96 8.57 -16.33
C PHE A 255 3.39 7.48 -17.33
N ALA A 256 4.07 7.85 -18.40
CA ALA A 256 4.61 6.88 -19.37
C ALA A 256 5.63 5.94 -18.73
N VAL A 257 6.56 6.46 -17.94
CA VAL A 257 7.54 5.68 -17.17
C VAL A 257 6.84 4.72 -16.21
N ALA A 258 5.82 5.17 -15.48
CA ALA A 258 5.07 4.32 -14.56
C ALA A 258 4.39 3.13 -15.27
N ILE A 259 3.83 3.34 -16.47
CA ILE A 259 3.25 2.26 -17.27
C ILE A 259 4.33 1.25 -17.69
N VAL A 260 5.43 1.75 -18.27
CA VAL A 260 6.53 0.89 -18.73
C VAL A 260 7.11 0.07 -17.56
N MET A 261 7.37 0.72 -16.42
CA MET A 261 7.90 0.05 -15.22
C MET A 261 6.91 -0.97 -14.65
N THR A 262 5.62 -0.68 -14.66
CA THR A 262 4.59 -1.64 -14.23
C THR A 262 4.58 -2.89 -15.12
N LEU A 263 4.66 -2.71 -16.44
CA LEU A 263 4.72 -3.83 -17.39
C LEU A 263 6.03 -4.62 -17.23
N LEU A 264 7.15 -3.95 -17.06
CA LEU A 264 8.44 -4.59 -16.82
C LEU A 264 8.41 -5.42 -15.52
N CYS A 265 7.91 -4.85 -14.44
CA CYS A 265 7.70 -5.57 -13.18
C CYS A 265 6.82 -6.81 -13.40
N TYR A 266 5.72 -6.67 -14.12
CA TYR A 266 4.81 -7.78 -14.41
C TYR A 266 5.52 -8.91 -15.18
N ILE A 267 6.31 -8.59 -16.20
CA ILE A 267 7.06 -9.58 -16.98
C ILE A 267 8.09 -10.30 -16.09
N ILE A 268 8.86 -9.56 -15.28
CA ILE A 268 9.86 -10.15 -14.37
C ILE A 268 9.18 -11.09 -13.37
N ILE A 269 8.03 -10.69 -12.81
CA ILE A 269 7.27 -11.51 -11.87
C ILE A 269 6.79 -12.79 -12.56
N GLU A 270 6.21 -12.71 -13.74
CA GLU A 270 5.72 -13.91 -14.46
C GLU A 270 6.86 -14.89 -14.82
N ILE A 271 8.05 -14.39 -15.14
CA ILE A 271 9.23 -15.22 -15.36
C ILE A 271 9.68 -15.90 -14.06
N THR A 272 9.85 -15.11 -13.00
CA THR A 272 10.36 -15.61 -11.71
C THR A 272 9.36 -16.52 -10.98
N MET A 273 8.07 -16.34 -11.22
CA MET A 273 7.00 -17.22 -10.70
C MET A 273 7.06 -18.65 -11.26
N LYS A 274 7.74 -18.89 -12.39
CA LYS A 274 7.96 -20.22 -12.92
C LYS A 274 8.95 -21.02 -12.07
N ILE A 275 9.80 -20.35 -11.29
CA ILE A 275 10.77 -20.95 -10.39
C ILE A 275 10.10 -21.16 -9.03
N ASN A 276 9.93 -22.41 -8.60
CA ASN A 276 9.21 -22.75 -7.37
C ASN A 276 9.77 -22.03 -6.12
N LEU A 277 11.09 -21.93 -6.02
CA LEU A 277 11.75 -21.26 -4.90
C LEU A 277 11.40 -19.76 -4.87
N CYS A 278 11.54 -19.07 -6.00
CA CYS A 278 11.21 -17.65 -6.14
C CYS A 278 9.72 -17.41 -5.89
N ARG A 279 8.86 -18.27 -6.41
CA ARG A 279 7.41 -18.18 -6.20
C ARG A 279 7.04 -18.19 -4.72
N THR A 280 7.65 -19.09 -3.94
CA THR A 280 7.33 -19.23 -2.52
C THR A 280 8.02 -18.16 -1.67
N LEU A 281 9.32 -17.94 -1.87
CA LEU A 281 10.12 -17.07 -1.01
C LEU A 281 9.94 -15.58 -1.35
N LEU A 282 10.02 -15.21 -2.63
CA LEU A 282 9.93 -13.80 -3.02
C LEU A 282 8.48 -13.31 -3.11
N TRP A 283 7.56 -14.18 -3.52
CA TRP A 283 6.21 -13.76 -3.86
C TRP A 283 5.13 -14.27 -2.90
N GLY A 284 5.46 -15.20 -1.99
CA GLY A 284 4.51 -15.79 -1.06
C GLY A 284 3.34 -16.51 -1.74
N ALA A 285 3.52 -16.90 -2.99
CA ALA A 285 2.51 -17.60 -3.78
C ALA A 285 2.67 -19.12 -3.63
N LYS A 286 1.53 -19.83 -3.66
CA LYS A 286 1.50 -21.30 -3.63
C LYS A 286 1.78 -21.88 -5.00
#